data_1e8683016d3ec0a72ff252f6ad30a449
#
_entry.id   1e8683016d3ec0a72ff252f6ad30a449
#
_cell.length_a   1.000
_cell.length_b   1.000
_cell.length_c   1.000
_cell.angle_alpha   90.00
_cell.angle_beta   90.00
_cell.angle_gamma   90.00
#
_symmetry.space_group_name_H-M   'P 1'
#
loop_
_entity.id
_entity.type
_entity.pdbx_description
1 polymer ?
#
loop_
_entity_poly.entity_id
_entity_poly.type
_entity_poly.pdbx_seq_one_letter_code
_entity_poly.pdbx_strand_id
1 'polypeptide(L)'
;MSEFTLIIGNRNYSSWSLRAWLVLKKTGAEFEETVIPLGQPDSREQILRFSPSGLGPVLLHGERTVWETLAIMETLAELFPDARLWPKDPEARAMARAISAEMHAGFTELRRNMPMNIRASYPGAGMTEAVQRDINRIESIWRDCRKRFGSGGSMLFGSFTIADAMFAPVATRFTTYGVELGETAEAYVQALAAYPAMEEWTVAAGNEPWIIPEYEMAEKTR
;
A
#
# COMPACT_ATOMS: atom_id res chain seq x y z
N MET A 1 15.65 -14.04 18.14
CA MET A 1 15.53 -12.81 17.32
C MET A 1 15.04 -13.24 15.95
N SER A 2 14.04 -12.60 15.43
CA SER A 2 13.54 -12.88 14.06
C SER A 2 14.64 -12.59 13.03
N GLU A 3 14.66 -13.36 11.93
CA GLU A 3 15.60 -13.14 10.83
C GLU A 3 15.29 -11.83 10.08
N PHE A 4 14.03 -11.35 10.18
CA PHE A 4 13.54 -10.14 9.50
C PHE A 4 13.13 -9.09 10.52
N THR A 5 13.50 -7.84 10.25
CA THR A 5 12.96 -6.66 10.92
C THR A 5 12.47 -5.67 9.86
N LEU A 6 11.23 -5.23 9.96
CA LEU A 6 10.65 -4.22 9.07
C LEU A 6 10.53 -2.89 9.80
N ILE A 7 11.26 -1.88 9.32
CA ILE A 7 11.17 -0.51 9.81
C ILE A 7 10.08 0.19 9.02
N ILE A 8 9.06 0.69 9.70
CA ILE A 8 7.87 1.32 9.10
C ILE A 8 7.60 2.71 9.67
N GLY A 9 6.88 3.52 8.91
CA GLY A 9 6.25 4.73 9.44
C GLY A 9 4.88 4.43 10.07
N ASN A 10 4.17 5.50 10.46
CA ASN A 10 2.81 5.40 11.02
C ASN A 10 1.90 4.56 10.12
N ARG A 11 1.16 3.65 10.67
CA ARG A 11 0.21 2.81 9.92
C ARG A 11 -0.93 3.62 9.32
N ASN A 12 -1.37 4.66 10.02
CA ASN A 12 -2.45 5.51 9.51
C ASN A 12 -2.08 6.26 8.23
N TYR A 13 -0.80 6.67 8.08
CA TYR A 13 -0.40 7.60 7.02
C TYR A 13 0.60 7.03 6.02
N SER A 14 1.41 6.03 6.40
CA SER A 14 2.50 5.54 5.57
C SER A 14 2.05 4.50 4.55
N SER A 15 1.63 4.99 3.39
CA SER A 15 1.22 4.13 2.28
C SER A 15 2.34 3.21 1.76
N TRP A 16 3.60 3.65 1.84
CA TRP A 16 4.73 2.84 1.42
C TRP A 16 5.01 1.69 2.40
N SER A 17 4.88 1.95 3.71
CA SER A 17 5.02 0.93 4.73
C SER A 17 3.94 -0.14 4.64
N LEU A 18 2.67 0.25 4.41
CA LEU A 18 1.56 -0.68 4.22
C LEU A 18 1.86 -1.70 3.12
N ARG A 19 2.38 -1.26 1.98
CA ARG A 19 2.70 -2.12 0.83
C ARG A 19 3.70 -3.23 1.19
N ALA A 20 4.85 -2.83 1.75
CA ALA A 20 5.90 -3.77 2.13
C ALA A 20 5.44 -4.72 3.23
N TRP A 21 4.71 -4.21 4.21
CA TRP A 21 4.19 -4.98 5.32
C TRP A 21 3.20 -6.07 4.87
N LEU A 22 2.27 -5.73 3.97
CA LEU A 22 1.32 -6.70 3.42
C LEU A 22 2.02 -7.85 2.69
N VAL A 23 3.07 -7.55 1.93
CA VAL A 23 3.83 -8.57 1.20
C VAL A 23 4.61 -9.44 2.17
N LEU A 24 5.24 -8.87 3.19
CA LEU A 24 5.95 -9.65 4.21
C LEU A 24 4.98 -10.55 5.00
N LYS A 25 3.82 -10.05 5.41
CA LYS A 25 2.73 -10.86 6.02
C LYS A 25 2.31 -12.03 5.10
N LYS A 26 2.20 -11.79 3.80
CA LYS A 26 1.83 -12.80 2.81
C LYS A 26 2.84 -13.94 2.71
N THR A 27 4.11 -13.70 3.03
CA THR A 27 5.14 -14.77 3.04
C THR A 27 4.91 -15.79 4.16
N GLY A 28 4.25 -15.41 5.24
CA GLY A 28 4.11 -16.20 6.46
C GLY A 28 5.35 -16.18 7.34
N ALA A 29 6.39 -15.44 6.99
CA ALA A 29 7.60 -15.32 7.81
C ALA A 29 7.30 -14.54 9.11
N GLU A 30 7.94 -14.97 10.20
CA GLU A 30 7.98 -14.18 11.42
C GLU A 30 8.94 -13.00 11.28
N PHE A 31 8.53 -11.83 11.72
CA PHE A 31 9.35 -10.62 11.67
C PHE A 31 9.07 -9.69 12.84
N GLU A 32 10.08 -8.92 13.20
CA GLU A 32 9.97 -7.81 14.15
C GLU A 32 9.60 -6.53 13.42
N GLU A 33 8.88 -5.65 14.11
CA GLU A 33 8.50 -4.34 13.58
C GLU A 33 9.11 -3.22 14.42
N THR A 34 9.64 -2.20 13.74
CA THR A 34 10.04 -0.94 14.38
C THR A 34 9.26 0.20 13.73
N VAL A 35 8.38 0.83 14.50
CA VAL A 35 7.63 1.99 14.03
C VAL A 35 8.41 3.26 14.34
N ILE A 36 8.71 4.05 13.31
CA ILE A 36 9.28 5.40 13.45
C ILE A 36 8.17 6.38 13.08
N PRO A 37 7.64 7.16 14.06
CA PRO A 37 6.60 8.14 13.78
C PRO A 37 7.07 9.16 12.75
N LEU A 38 6.32 9.31 11.66
CA LEU A 38 6.56 10.34 10.65
C LEU A 38 6.00 11.70 11.11
N GLY A 39 6.51 12.79 10.53
CA GLY A 39 6.07 14.13 10.88
C GLY A 39 6.62 14.65 12.20
N GLN A 40 7.54 13.91 12.85
CA GLN A 40 8.24 14.39 14.04
C GLN A 40 9.58 15.04 13.67
N PRO A 41 10.10 15.97 14.50
CA PRO A 41 11.35 16.67 14.18
C PRO A 41 12.57 15.76 13.93
N ASP A 42 12.59 14.60 14.57
CA ASP A 42 13.70 13.63 14.52
C ASP A 42 13.39 12.39 13.63
N SER A 43 12.22 12.33 12.99
CA SER A 43 11.80 11.19 12.16
C SER A 43 12.86 10.81 11.13
N ARG A 44 13.39 11.81 10.40
CA ARG A 44 14.41 11.58 9.37
C ARG A 44 15.71 11.04 9.97
N GLU A 45 16.16 11.58 11.10
CA GLU A 45 17.37 11.13 11.79
C GLU A 45 17.23 9.67 12.26
N GLN A 46 16.09 9.33 12.82
CA GLN A 46 15.79 7.95 13.23
C GLN A 46 15.83 6.99 12.04
N ILE A 47 15.20 7.35 10.89
CA ILE A 47 15.22 6.51 9.69
C ILE A 47 16.63 6.37 9.12
N LEU A 48 17.46 7.41 9.14
CA LEU A 48 18.83 7.38 8.65
C LEU A 48 19.73 6.37 9.40
N ARG A 49 19.36 5.94 10.60
CA ARG A 49 20.06 4.85 11.32
C ARG A 49 19.90 3.49 10.64
N PHE A 50 18.86 3.34 9.81
CA PHE A 50 18.51 2.09 9.12
C PHE A 50 18.61 2.19 7.60
N SER A 51 18.42 3.38 7.02
CA SER A 51 18.34 3.58 5.58
C SER A 51 19.17 4.77 5.13
N PRO A 52 20.07 4.60 4.16
CA PRO A 52 20.87 5.71 3.61
C PRO A 52 20.01 6.75 2.87
N SER A 53 18.79 6.38 2.45
CA SER A 53 17.87 7.30 1.78
C SER A 53 17.17 8.26 2.76
N GLY A 54 17.12 7.93 4.06
CA GLY A 54 16.32 8.64 5.05
C GLY A 54 14.82 8.50 4.82
N LEU A 55 14.39 7.47 4.07
CA LEU A 55 13.00 7.12 3.78
C LEU A 55 12.70 5.69 4.23
N GLY A 56 11.47 5.45 4.67
CA GLY A 56 10.94 4.13 4.98
C GLY A 56 9.88 3.69 3.94
N PRO A 57 9.56 2.38 3.87
CA PRO A 57 10.03 1.30 4.77
C PRO A 57 11.46 0.83 4.49
N VAL A 58 12.02 0.08 5.46
CA VAL A 58 13.32 -0.61 5.32
C VAL A 58 13.18 -2.02 5.83
N LEU A 59 13.66 -3.00 5.07
CA LEU A 59 13.76 -4.39 5.48
C LEU A 59 15.20 -4.69 5.90
N LEU A 60 15.38 -5.16 7.11
CA LEU A 60 16.62 -5.76 7.59
C LEU A 60 16.48 -7.28 7.53
N HIS A 61 17.46 -7.96 6.92
CA HIS A 61 17.55 -9.42 6.81
C HIS A 61 18.98 -9.86 7.03
N GLY A 62 19.31 -10.29 8.25
CA GLY A 62 20.68 -10.49 8.68
C GLY A 62 21.49 -9.20 8.52
N GLU A 63 22.58 -9.25 7.76
CA GLU A 63 23.43 -8.07 7.46
C GLU A 63 22.92 -7.23 6.27
N ARG A 64 21.86 -7.67 5.58
CA ARG A 64 21.32 -6.95 4.41
C ARG A 64 20.36 -5.88 4.86
N THR A 65 20.51 -4.71 4.28
CA THR A 65 19.54 -3.61 4.38
C THR A 65 18.95 -3.37 2.99
N VAL A 66 17.62 -3.52 2.89
CA VAL A 66 16.88 -3.26 1.64
C VAL A 66 15.92 -2.11 1.87
N TRP A 67 16.04 -1.06 1.07
CA TRP A 67 15.12 0.08 1.07
C TRP A 67 14.51 0.25 -0.31
N GLU A 68 13.46 1.04 -0.41
CA GLU A 68 12.47 1.13 -1.47
C GLU A 68 11.48 -0.04 -1.48
N THR A 69 10.21 0.33 -1.44
CA THR A 69 9.10 -0.62 -1.29
C THR A 69 9.12 -1.72 -2.37
N LEU A 70 9.33 -1.36 -3.65
CA LEU A 70 9.40 -2.37 -4.73
C LEU A 70 10.62 -3.29 -4.59
N ALA A 71 11.77 -2.74 -4.20
CA ALA A 71 12.97 -3.54 -3.98
C ALA A 71 12.79 -4.53 -2.83
N ILE A 72 12.15 -4.11 -1.74
CA ILE A 72 11.78 -5.00 -0.63
C ILE A 72 10.88 -6.13 -1.14
N MET A 73 9.83 -5.80 -1.88
CA MET A 73 8.87 -6.79 -2.37
C MET A 73 9.48 -7.77 -3.38
N GLU A 74 10.35 -7.31 -4.28
CA GLU A 74 11.10 -8.20 -5.19
C GLU A 74 12.07 -9.11 -4.42
N THR A 75 12.79 -8.57 -3.42
CA THR A 75 13.65 -9.39 -2.55
C THR A 75 12.85 -10.47 -1.83
N LEU A 76 11.66 -10.14 -1.30
CA LEU A 76 10.78 -11.12 -0.68
C LEU A 76 10.27 -12.16 -1.69
N ALA A 77 9.99 -11.75 -2.93
CA ALA A 77 9.56 -12.69 -3.97
C ALA A 77 10.65 -13.71 -4.36
N GLU A 78 11.92 -13.30 -4.29
CA GLU A 78 13.06 -14.21 -4.49
C GLU A 78 13.28 -15.15 -3.28
N LEU A 79 13.17 -14.62 -2.05
CA LEU A 79 13.38 -15.39 -0.82
C LEU A 79 12.24 -16.40 -0.55
N PHE A 80 11.01 -16.07 -0.96
CA PHE A 80 9.80 -16.87 -0.70
C PHE A 80 9.07 -17.27 -1.99
N PRO A 81 9.67 -18.08 -2.87
CA PRO A 81 9.06 -18.43 -4.16
C PRO A 81 7.69 -19.13 -4.01
N ASP A 82 7.51 -19.90 -2.93
CA ASP A 82 6.26 -20.62 -2.65
C ASP A 82 5.11 -19.70 -2.19
N ALA A 83 5.41 -18.48 -1.72
CA ALA A 83 4.40 -17.49 -1.35
C ALA A 83 3.66 -16.92 -2.56
N ARG A 84 4.18 -17.16 -3.78
CA ARG A 84 3.58 -16.72 -5.06
C ARG A 84 3.24 -15.23 -5.05
N LEU A 85 4.20 -14.42 -4.65
CA LEU A 85 4.05 -12.97 -4.55
C LEU A 85 3.83 -12.30 -5.91
N TRP A 86 4.22 -12.95 -7.00
CA TRP A 86 3.85 -12.62 -8.37
C TRP A 86 3.00 -13.74 -9.01
N PRO A 87 2.15 -13.42 -9.99
CA PRO A 87 1.42 -14.43 -10.75
C PRO A 87 2.36 -15.46 -11.40
N LYS A 88 1.94 -16.73 -11.42
CA LYS A 88 2.72 -17.79 -12.06
C LYS A 88 2.73 -17.68 -13.59
N ASP A 89 1.60 -17.31 -14.16
CA ASP A 89 1.48 -17.08 -15.61
C ASP A 89 2.38 -15.92 -16.06
N PRO A 90 3.19 -16.06 -17.11
CA PRO A 90 4.15 -15.04 -17.54
C PRO A 90 3.48 -13.73 -18.01
N GLU A 91 2.33 -13.82 -18.68
CA GLU A 91 1.60 -12.64 -19.18
C GLU A 91 0.98 -11.87 -18.01
N ALA A 92 0.31 -12.57 -17.11
CA ALA A 92 -0.23 -12.00 -15.89
C ALA A 92 0.88 -11.37 -15.03
N ARG A 93 2.03 -12.03 -14.90
CA ARG A 93 3.18 -11.51 -14.15
C ARG A 93 3.77 -10.25 -14.78
N ALA A 94 3.88 -10.20 -16.12
CA ALA A 94 4.32 -9.00 -16.83
C ALA A 94 3.37 -7.83 -16.57
N MET A 95 2.06 -8.06 -16.67
CA MET A 95 1.04 -7.05 -16.37
C MET A 95 1.12 -6.61 -14.90
N ALA A 96 1.23 -7.55 -13.95
CA ALA A 96 1.33 -7.23 -12.53
C ALA A 96 2.53 -6.33 -12.22
N ARG A 97 3.69 -6.60 -12.81
CA ARG A 97 4.87 -5.74 -12.68
C ARG A 97 4.68 -4.37 -13.33
N ALA A 98 4.08 -4.31 -14.51
CA ALA A 98 3.83 -3.04 -15.20
C ALA A 98 2.94 -2.11 -14.38
N ILE A 99 1.79 -2.60 -13.89
CA ILE A 99 0.86 -1.79 -13.09
C ILE A 99 1.43 -1.44 -11.72
N SER A 100 2.28 -2.29 -11.15
CA SER A 100 2.98 -2.00 -9.89
C SER A 100 3.99 -0.86 -10.08
N ALA A 101 4.74 -0.86 -11.18
CA ALA A 101 5.66 0.23 -11.52
C ALA A 101 4.91 1.53 -11.86
N GLU A 102 3.76 1.44 -12.56
CA GLU A 102 2.89 2.59 -12.84
C GLU A 102 2.35 3.20 -11.53
N MET A 103 1.94 2.36 -10.57
CA MET A 103 1.51 2.85 -9.24
C MET A 103 2.67 3.46 -8.45
N HIS A 104 3.87 2.91 -8.56
CA HIS A 104 5.06 3.45 -7.88
C HIS A 104 5.41 4.85 -8.37
N ALA A 105 5.45 5.05 -9.68
CA ALA A 105 5.92 6.29 -10.30
C ALA A 105 4.80 7.33 -10.55
N GLY A 106 3.56 6.88 -10.69
CA GLY A 106 2.44 7.69 -11.15
C GLY A 106 1.44 8.10 -10.08
N PHE A 107 0.27 8.56 -10.56
CA PHE A 107 -0.90 8.95 -9.74
C PHE A 107 -0.56 10.02 -8.68
N THR A 108 0.24 10.98 -9.09
CA THR A 108 0.76 12.02 -8.19
C THR A 108 -0.34 12.94 -7.69
N GLU A 109 -1.36 13.20 -8.52
CA GLU A 109 -2.47 14.08 -8.14
C GLU A 109 -3.38 13.41 -7.10
N LEU A 110 -3.69 12.13 -7.28
CA LEU A 110 -4.40 11.34 -6.27
C LEU A 110 -3.63 11.33 -4.94
N ARG A 111 -2.34 11.05 -5.00
CA ARG A 111 -1.50 10.92 -3.80
C ARG A 111 -1.33 12.23 -3.05
N ARG A 112 -1.28 13.36 -3.76
CA ARG A 112 -1.12 14.71 -3.21
C ARG A 112 -2.42 15.24 -2.60
N ASN A 113 -3.53 15.08 -3.33
CA ASN A 113 -4.80 15.70 -2.95
C ASN A 113 -5.64 14.79 -2.04
N MET A 114 -5.37 13.49 -2.04
CA MET A 114 -6.02 12.48 -1.19
C MET A 114 -4.94 11.68 -0.44
N PRO A 115 -4.22 12.27 0.53
CA PRO A 115 -3.23 11.55 1.34
C PRO A 115 -3.87 10.38 2.07
N MET A 116 -3.09 9.31 2.34
CA MET A 116 -3.61 8.18 3.10
C MET A 116 -3.86 8.60 4.55
N ASN A 117 -5.08 8.41 5.00
CA ASN A 117 -5.52 8.56 6.38
C ASN A 117 -6.64 7.53 6.63
N ILE A 118 -6.25 6.37 7.14
CA ILE A 118 -7.14 5.18 7.21
C ILE A 118 -8.30 5.40 8.17
N ARG A 119 -8.07 6.08 9.29
CA ARG A 119 -9.08 6.30 10.33
C ARG A 119 -10.03 7.47 10.06
N ALA A 120 -9.74 8.28 9.04
CA ALA A 120 -10.53 9.45 8.70
C ALA A 120 -11.65 9.16 7.69
N SER A 121 -12.63 10.05 7.64
CA SER A 121 -13.69 10.07 6.63
C SER A 121 -13.85 11.50 6.10
N TYR A 122 -13.52 11.70 4.84
CA TYR A 122 -13.51 13.01 4.17
C TYR A 122 -14.24 12.96 2.81
N PRO A 123 -15.54 12.59 2.76
CA PRO A 123 -16.25 12.40 1.50
C PRO A 123 -16.17 13.63 0.60
N GLY A 124 -15.72 13.45 -0.65
CA GLY A 124 -15.58 14.48 -1.67
C GLY A 124 -14.40 15.44 -1.49
N ALA A 125 -13.64 15.37 -0.40
CA ALA A 125 -12.47 16.21 -0.21
C ALA A 125 -11.36 15.85 -1.21
N GLY A 126 -10.55 16.82 -1.61
CA GLY A 126 -9.41 16.62 -2.50
C GLY A 126 -9.73 16.27 -3.95
N MET A 127 -11.01 16.15 -4.32
CA MET A 127 -11.42 15.84 -5.70
C MET A 127 -11.15 17.04 -6.63
N THR A 128 -10.40 16.75 -7.69
CA THR A 128 -10.12 17.67 -8.80
C THR A 128 -10.23 16.91 -10.11
N GLU A 129 -10.27 17.61 -11.26
CA GLU A 129 -10.25 16.95 -12.58
C GLU A 129 -8.99 16.08 -12.78
N ALA A 130 -7.85 16.49 -12.23
CA ALA A 130 -6.62 15.74 -12.32
C ALA A 130 -6.68 14.46 -11.48
N VAL A 131 -7.24 14.53 -10.27
CA VAL A 131 -7.51 13.35 -9.43
C VAL A 131 -8.51 12.42 -10.10
N GLN A 132 -9.57 12.95 -10.71
CA GLN A 132 -10.53 12.12 -11.44
C GLN A 132 -9.87 11.37 -12.62
N ARG A 133 -8.92 12.00 -13.32
CA ARG A 133 -8.14 11.28 -14.37
C ARG A 133 -7.33 10.12 -13.78
N ASP A 134 -6.67 10.33 -12.64
CA ASP A 134 -5.94 9.26 -11.95
C ASP A 134 -6.89 8.13 -11.53
N ILE A 135 -8.04 8.44 -10.96
CA ILE A 135 -9.07 7.46 -10.58
C ILE A 135 -9.53 6.66 -11.79
N ASN A 136 -9.92 7.32 -12.87
CA ASN A 136 -10.38 6.66 -14.10
C ASN A 136 -9.33 5.69 -14.67
N ARG A 137 -8.04 6.08 -14.61
CA ARG A 137 -6.94 5.21 -15.04
C ARG A 137 -6.81 3.98 -14.13
N ILE A 138 -6.88 4.16 -12.82
CA ILE A 138 -6.83 3.08 -11.84
C ILE A 138 -7.98 2.09 -12.04
N GLU A 139 -9.21 2.58 -12.18
CA GLU A 139 -10.36 1.72 -12.44
C GLU A 139 -10.22 0.93 -13.75
N SER A 140 -9.68 1.58 -14.79
CA SER A 140 -9.39 0.90 -16.05
C SER A 140 -8.37 -0.24 -15.88
N ILE A 141 -7.29 -0.01 -15.12
CA ILE A 141 -6.30 -1.03 -14.76
C ILE A 141 -6.97 -2.20 -14.02
N TRP A 142 -7.72 -1.91 -12.97
CA TRP A 142 -8.35 -2.94 -12.16
C TRP A 142 -9.35 -3.77 -12.96
N ARG A 143 -10.19 -3.12 -13.76
CA ARG A 143 -11.15 -3.78 -14.64
C ARG A 143 -10.46 -4.69 -15.66
N ASP A 144 -9.37 -4.22 -16.30
CA ASP A 144 -8.63 -5.04 -17.27
C ASP A 144 -7.96 -6.25 -16.63
N CYS A 145 -7.28 -6.05 -15.47
CA CYS A 145 -6.67 -7.15 -14.73
C CYS A 145 -7.71 -8.18 -14.27
N ARG A 146 -8.82 -7.72 -13.68
CA ARG A 146 -9.90 -8.60 -13.23
C ARG A 146 -10.52 -9.39 -14.38
N LYS A 147 -10.77 -8.73 -15.52
CA LYS A 147 -11.34 -9.37 -16.70
C LYS A 147 -10.42 -10.44 -17.29
N ARG A 148 -9.11 -10.18 -17.37
CA ARG A 148 -8.14 -11.07 -18.03
C ARG A 148 -7.59 -12.15 -17.11
N PHE A 149 -7.35 -11.83 -15.85
CA PHE A 149 -6.56 -12.66 -14.94
C PHE A 149 -7.23 -12.89 -13.58
N GLY A 150 -8.39 -12.30 -13.32
CA GLY A 150 -9.05 -12.34 -12.01
C GLY A 150 -9.81 -13.63 -11.72
N SER A 151 -9.78 -14.63 -12.61
CA SER A 151 -10.45 -15.92 -12.38
C SER A 151 -9.86 -16.63 -11.15
N GLY A 152 -10.71 -17.22 -10.33
CA GLY A 152 -10.27 -17.99 -9.15
C GLY A 152 -10.16 -17.22 -7.84
N GLY A 153 -10.57 -15.94 -7.79
CA GLY A 153 -10.64 -15.19 -6.55
C GLY A 153 -11.01 -13.72 -6.72
N SER A 154 -10.96 -12.96 -5.65
CA SER A 154 -11.40 -11.56 -5.59
C SER A 154 -10.29 -10.52 -5.85
N MET A 155 -9.02 -10.95 -5.90
CA MET A 155 -7.87 -10.07 -6.12
C MET A 155 -7.60 -9.84 -7.62
N LEU A 156 -6.75 -8.86 -7.98
CA LEU A 156 -6.51 -8.47 -9.38
C LEU A 156 -6.11 -9.64 -10.28
N PHE A 157 -5.33 -10.56 -9.73
CA PHE A 157 -4.87 -11.78 -10.40
C PHE A 157 -5.41 -13.06 -9.76
N GLY A 158 -6.63 -13.01 -9.25
CA GLY A 158 -7.28 -14.10 -8.53
C GLY A 158 -6.88 -14.18 -7.06
N SER A 159 -5.64 -14.47 -6.74
CA SER A 159 -5.08 -14.44 -5.38
C SER A 159 -4.28 -13.16 -5.12
N PHE A 160 -4.08 -12.84 -3.83
CA PHE A 160 -3.29 -11.67 -3.41
C PHE A 160 -1.84 -11.77 -3.90
N THR A 161 -1.36 -10.70 -4.53
CA THR A 161 -0.01 -10.53 -5.08
C THR A 161 0.58 -9.18 -4.68
N ILE A 162 1.83 -8.92 -5.08
CA ILE A 162 2.48 -7.60 -4.93
C ILE A 162 1.65 -6.49 -5.60
N ALA A 163 0.98 -6.77 -6.72
CA ALA A 163 0.12 -5.78 -7.36
C ALA A 163 -1.02 -5.33 -6.44
N ASP A 164 -1.64 -6.24 -5.70
CA ASP A 164 -2.69 -5.89 -4.74
C ASP A 164 -2.13 -5.06 -3.57
N ALA A 165 -0.94 -5.41 -3.07
CA ALA A 165 -0.26 -4.61 -2.06
C ALA A 165 0.06 -3.19 -2.56
N MET A 166 0.45 -3.04 -3.83
CA MET A 166 0.70 -1.74 -4.43
C MET A 166 -0.55 -0.87 -4.50
N PHE A 167 -1.71 -1.45 -4.76
CA PHE A 167 -2.99 -0.72 -4.82
C PHE A 167 -3.74 -0.66 -3.47
N ALA A 168 -3.35 -1.39 -2.44
CA ALA A 168 -4.00 -1.36 -1.14
C ALA A 168 -4.16 0.07 -0.55
N PRO A 169 -3.12 0.94 -0.56
CA PRO A 169 -3.29 2.33 -0.13
C PRO A 169 -4.22 3.17 -1.00
N VAL A 170 -4.45 2.77 -2.26
CA VAL A 170 -5.42 3.43 -3.13
C VAL A 170 -6.83 3.09 -2.69
N ALA A 171 -7.09 1.80 -2.41
CA ALA A 171 -8.36 1.35 -1.89
C ALA A 171 -8.73 2.06 -0.57
N THR A 172 -7.76 2.22 0.36
CA THR A 172 -8.01 2.98 1.60
C THR A 172 -8.36 4.45 1.31
N ARG A 173 -7.68 5.09 0.35
CA ARG A 173 -8.02 6.45 -0.07
C ARG A 173 -9.44 6.54 -0.63
N PHE A 174 -9.83 5.62 -1.50
CA PHE A 174 -11.17 5.63 -2.07
C PHE A 174 -12.24 5.53 -1.00
N THR A 175 -12.02 4.71 0.03
CA THR A 175 -12.89 4.62 1.20
C THR A 175 -12.90 5.93 2.00
N THR A 176 -11.72 6.46 2.36
CA THR A 176 -11.59 7.68 3.17
C THR A 176 -12.28 8.89 2.51
N TYR A 177 -12.13 9.02 1.19
CA TYR A 177 -12.64 10.18 0.45
C TYR A 177 -14.01 9.95 -0.21
N GLY A 178 -14.63 8.80 0.01
CA GLY A 178 -15.97 8.47 -0.51
C GLY A 178 -16.01 8.54 -2.03
N VAL A 179 -14.99 7.97 -2.71
CA VAL A 179 -14.92 7.97 -4.18
C VAL A 179 -16.00 7.06 -4.74
N GLU A 180 -16.82 7.59 -5.67
CA GLU A 180 -17.79 6.78 -6.41
C GLU A 180 -17.06 5.89 -7.42
N LEU A 181 -17.27 4.58 -7.33
CA LEU A 181 -16.59 3.56 -8.12
C LEU A 181 -17.57 2.75 -8.97
N GLY A 182 -17.09 2.25 -10.11
CA GLY A 182 -17.82 1.22 -10.84
C GLY A 182 -17.80 -0.13 -10.13
N GLU A 183 -18.77 -1.00 -10.44
CA GLU A 183 -19.02 -2.28 -9.75
C GLU A 183 -17.77 -3.14 -9.55
N THR A 184 -16.91 -3.27 -10.58
CA THR A 184 -15.68 -4.07 -10.49
C THR A 184 -14.67 -3.47 -9.49
N ALA A 185 -14.52 -2.15 -9.48
CA ALA A 185 -13.60 -1.46 -8.59
C ALA A 185 -14.11 -1.49 -7.15
N GLU A 186 -15.41 -1.28 -6.95
CA GLU A 186 -16.06 -1.38 -5.64
C GLU A 186 -15.88 -2.76 -5.03
N ALA A 187 -16.18 -3.82 -5.79
CA ALA A 187 -15.99 -5.19 -5.34
C ALA A 187 -14.53 -5.50 -4.98
N TYR A 188 -13.58 -4.93 -5.72
CA TYR A 188 -12.15 -5.10 -5.42
C TYR A 188 -11.74 -4.34 -4.15
N VAL A 189 -12.19 -3.12 -3.94
CA VAL A 189 -11.95 -2.36 -2.70
C VAL A 189 -12.47 -3.10 -1.49
N GLN A 190 -13.69 -3.65 -1.57
CA GLN A 190 -14.28 -4.47 -0.50
C GLN A 190 -13.47 -5.74 -0.23
N ALA A 191 -13.00 -6.42 -1.29
CA ALA A 191 -12.17 -7.61 -1.15
C ALA A 191 -10.82 -7.32 -0.49
N LEU A 192 -10.18 -6.19 -0.82
CA LEU A 192 -8.96 -5.75 -0.16
C LEU A 192 -9.21 -5.40 1.31
N ALA A 193 -10.29 -4.68 1.61
CA ALA A 193 -10.63 -4.31 2.98
C ALA A 193 -10.86 -5.56 3.87
N ALA A 194 -11.48 -6.61 3.32
CA ALA A 194 -11.71 -7.88 4.00
C ALA A 194 -10.48 -8.83 4.00
N TYR A 195 -9.36 -8.43 3.41
CA TYR A 195 -8.15 -9.25 3.46
C TYR A 195 -7.56 -9.23 4.88
N PRO A 196 -7.32 -10.39 5.53
CA PRO A 196 -6.98 -10.45 6.96
C PRO A 196 -5.83 -9.52 7.39
N ALA A 197 -4.77 -9.43 6.58
CA ALA A 197 -3.67 -8.54 6.88
C ALA A 197 -4.07 -7.04 6.75
N MET A 198 -5.02 -6.69 5.89
CA MET A 198 -5.56 -5.33 5.81
C MET A 198 -6.39 -4.97 7.04
N GLU A 199 -7.20 -5.91 7.54
CA GLU A 199 -7.97 -5.73 8.77
C GLU A 199 -7.02 -5.51 9.96
N GLU A 200 -5.98 -6.35 10.10
CA GLU A 200 -4.94 -6.22 11.14
C GLU A 200 -4.27 -4.83 11.08
N TRP A 201 -3.86 -4.40 9.89
CA TRP A 201 -3.24 -3.09 9.70
C TRP A 201 -4.20 -1.95 10.05
N THR A 202 -5.46 -2.03 9.62
CA THR A 202 -6.47 -1.00 9.86
C THR A 202 -6.78 -0.84 11.34
N VAL A 203 -6.91 -1.96 12.07
CA VAL A 203 -7.10 -1.94 13.53
C VAL A 203 -5.90 -1.29 14.21
N ALA A 204 -4.68 -1.65 13.81
CA ALA A 204 -3.47 -1.07 14.38
C ALA A 204 -3.34 0.44 14.06
N ALA A 205 -3.70 0.86 12.83
CA ALA A 205 -3.73 2.28 12.44
C ALA A 205 -4.73 3.09 13.28
N GLY A 206 -5.88 2.51 13.61
CA GLY A 206 -6.89 3.13 14.47
C GLY A 206 -6.42 3.42 15.90
N ASN A 207 -5.47 2.62 16.39
CA ASN A 207 -4.92 2.73 17.74
C ASN A 207 -3.68 3.64 17.84
N GLU A 208 -3.15 4.15 16.72
CA GLU A 208 -1.97 5.02 16.74
C GLU A 208 -2.30 6.41 17.32
N PRO A 209 -1.45 6.95 18.23
CA PRO A 209 -1.71 8.25 18.84
C PRO A 209 -1.26 9.44 17.98
N TRP A 210 -0.40 9.20 17.00
CA TRP A 210 0.22 10.26 16.21
C TRP A 210 -0.73 10.89 15.20
N ILE A 211 -0.57 12.21 15.01
CA ILE A 211 -1.28 13.01 14.04
C ILE A 211 -0.25 13.72 13.17
N ILE A 212 -0.45 13.67 11.86
CA ILE A 212 0.31 14.46 10.88
C ILE A 212 -0.65 15.53 10.36
N PRO A 213 -0.53 16.79 10.83
CA PRO A 213 -1.51 17.84 10.53
C PRO A 213 -1.75 18.07 9.03
N GLU A 214 -0.72 17.91 8.21
CA GLU A 214 -0.79 18.10 6.77
C GLU A 214 -1.66 17.03 6.07
N TYR A 215 -1.95 15.90 6.74
CA TYR A 215 -2.78 14.81 6.25
C TYR A 215 -4.16 14.77 6.91
N GLU A 216 -4.43 15.71 7.82
CA GLU A 216 -5.77 15.94 8.35
C GLU A 216 -6.46 17.00 7.49
N MET A 217 -7.50 16.61 6.79
CA MET A 217 -8.33 17.57 6.08
C MET A 217 -9.18 18.31 7.13
N ALA A 218 -9.03 19.62 7.22
CA ALA A 218 -9.95 20.43 8.02
C ALA A 218 -11.38 20.15 7.54
N GLU A 219 -12.31 19.88 8.46
CA GLU A 219 -13.73 19.86 8.14
C GLU A 219 -14.05 21.17 7.43
N LYS A 220 -14.46 21.12 6.17
CA LYS A 220 -15.04 22.27 5.53
C LYS A 220 -16.34 22.55 6.28
N THR A 221 -16.27 23.47 7.22
CA THR A 221 -17.47 24.04 7.86
C THR A 221 -18.39 24.48 6.72
N ARG A 222 -19.52 23.78 6.58
CA ARG A 222 -20.60 24.11 5.65
C ARG A 222 -21.25 25.42 6.03
#